data_b0191acb7dd19c7144273c360ed15d20
#
_entry.id   b0191acb7dd19c7144273c360ed15d20
#
_cell.length_a   1.000
_cell.length_b   1.000
_cell.length_c   1.000
_cell.angle_alpha   90.00
_cell.angle_beta   90.00
_cell.angle_gamma   90.00
#
_symmetry.space_group_name_H-M   'P 1'
#
loop_
_entity.id
_entity.type
_entity.pdbx_description
1 polymer ?
#
loop_
_entity_poly.entity_id
_entity_poly.type
_entity_poly.pdbx_seq_one_letter_code
_entity_poly.pdbx_strand_id
1 'polypeptide(L)'
;NFVLFTNYQFYIDEFIALGRAAMADPTSEYLAFVEPGNLVTRRVGLPPEAIDALANVPPPGRPKAEHGPLGGQGAHEVSDRGGYRLPQMPAYHLMRADRTGITMVNIGVGPANAKTITDHIAVLRPHAWIMLGHCAGLRNSQQLGDYVLAHGYVREDHVLDEELPLWVPIPALAEIQVALESAVAEVTQLQGHELKRVLRTGTVASTDNRNW
;
A
#
# COMPACT_ATOMS: atom_id res chain seq x y z
N ASN A 1 0.70 10.78 -8.02
CA ASN A 1 1.03 9.86 -6.94
C ASN A 1 0.20 8.58 -7.05
N PHE A 2 0.79 7.43 -6.80
CA PHE A 2 0.12 6.13 -6.72
C PHE A 2 0.03 5.72 -5.25
N VAL A 3 -1.11 5.14 -4.84
CA VAL A 3 -1.31 4.73 -3.46
C VAL A 3 -1.55 3.22 -3.40
N LEU A 4 -0.76 2.56 -2.58
CA LEU A 4 -0.87 1.16 -2.26
C LEU A 4 -1.45 1.03 -0.85
N PHE A 5 -2.53 0.27 -0.71
CA PHE A 5 -3.12 -0.04 0.59
C PHE A 5 -2.85 -1.48 0.95
N THR A 6 -2.54 -1.74 2.21
CA THR A 6 -2.40 -3.11 2.72
C THR A 6 -2.68 -3.16 4.21
N ASN A 7 -3.04 -4.34 4.69
CA ASN A 7 -3.11 -4.65 6.12
C ASN A 7 -2.06 -5.69 6.55
N TYR A 8 -1.15 -6.05 5.64
CA TYR A 8 -0.12 -7.06 5.91
C TYR A 8 1.23 -6.39 6.15
N GLN A 9 1.80 -6.63 7.32
CA GLN A 9 3.10 -6.09 7.72
C GLN A 9 4.21 -6.53 6.74
N PHE A 10 4.13 -7.74 6.21
CA PHE A 10 5.08 -8.25 5.22
C PHE A 10 5.26 -7.29 4.03
N TYR A 11 4.17 -6.80 3.42
CA TYR A 11 4.27 -5.84 2.31
C TYR A 11 4.80 -4.48 2.72
N ILE A 12 4.52 -4.07 3.95
CA ILE A 12 5.10 -2.83 4.51
C ILE A 12 6.61 -2.98 4.65
N ASP A 13 7.08 -4.09 5.21
CA ASP A 13 8.51 -4.36 5.42
C ASP A 13 9.26 -4.42 4.08
N GLU A 14 8.67 -5.08 3.07
CA GLU A 14 9.22 -5.09 1.71
C GLU A 14 9.28 -3.69 1.10
N PHE A 15 8.23 -2.89 1.26
CA PHE A 15 8.24 -1.51 0.76
C PHE A 15 9.30 -0.64 1.46
N ILE A 16 9.50 -0.84 2.75
CA ILE A 16 10.57 -0.17 3.50
C ILE A 16 11.95 -0.61 2.98
N ALA A 17 12.14 -1.90 2.72
CA ALA A 17 13.39 -2.43 2.17
C ALA A 17 13.68 -1.85 0.78
N LEU A 18 12.68 -1.82 -0.12
CA LEU A 18 12.77 -1.20 -1.44
C LEU A 18 13.07 0.31 -1.34
N GLY A 19 12.40 1.01 -0.42
CA GLY A 19 12.61 2.43 -0.19
C GLY A 19 14.04 2.74 0.25
N ARG A 20 14.58 1.96 1.16
CA ARG A 20 15.97 2.11 1.64
C ARG A 20 16.98 1.76 0.56
N ALA A 21 16.73 0.71 -0.22
CA ALA A 21 17.59 0.36 -1.36
C ALA A 21 17.60 1.48 -2.41
N ALA A 22 16.44 2.05 -2.73
CA ALA A 22 16.34 3.19 -3.63
C ALA A 22 17.11 4.43 -3.13
N MET A 23 17.19 4.63 -1.81
CA MET A 23 17.97 5.74 -1.23
C MET A 23 19.48 5.48 -1.25
N ALA A 24 19.89 4.22 -1.25
CA ALA A 24 21.30 3.83 -1.37
C ALA A 24 21.81 3.82 -2.82
N ASP A 25 20.92 3.80 -3.81
CA ASP A 25 21.28 3.79 -5.23
C ASP A 25 21.34 5.23 -5.77
N PRO A 26 22.52 5.74 -6.17
CA PRO A 26 22.66 7.09 -6.72
C PRO A 26 21.94 7.28 -8.07
N THR A 27 21.56 6.21 -8.76
CA THR A 27 20.85 6.24 -10.05
C THR A 27 19.33 6.18 -9.90
N SER A 28 18.83 5.96 -8.69
CA SER A 28 17.40 5.89 -8.43
C SER A 28 16.67 7.16 -8.88
N GLU A 29 15.49 7.02 -9.44
CA GLU A 29 14.60 8.13 -9.79
C GLU A 29 13.98 8.82 -8.56
N TYR A 30 13.96 8.12 -7.42
CA TYR A 30 13.44 8.66 -6.17
C TYR A 30 14.50 9.47 -5.42
N LEU A 31 14.09 10.61 -4.88
CA LEU A 31 14.97 11.54 -4.17
C LEU A 31 14.91 11.38 -2.65
N ALA A 32 13.77 10.93 -2.15
CA ALA A 32 13.55 10.76 -0.72
C ALA A 32 12.62 9.59 -0.42
N PHE A 33 12.88 8.95 0.70
CA PHE A 33 11.99 8.01 1.35
C PHE A 33 11.53 8.60 2.70
N VAL A 34 10.22 8.76 2.87
CA VAL A 34 9.62 9.34 4.07
C VAL A 34 8.89 8.26 4.83
N GLU A 35 9.32 8.03 6.06
CA GLU A 35 8.70 7.10 7.00
C GLU A 35 7.79 7.85 8.00
N PRO A 36 6.90 7.17 8.73
CA PRO A 36 6.06 7.77 9.76
C PRO A 36 6.87 8.61 10.75
N GLY A 37 6.29 9.72 11.20
CA GLY A 37 7.00 10.68 12.05
C GLY A 37 7.85 11.68 11.25
N ASN A 38 7.65 11.77 9.94
CA ASN A 38 8.42 12.61 9.03
C ASN A 38 9.93 12.29 9.05
N LEU A 39 10.28 11.01 9.22
CA LEU A 39 11.65 10.56 9.10
C LEU A 39 12.01 10.52 7.62
N VAL A 40 12.84 11.44 7.18
CA VAL A 40 13.23 11.57 5.77
C VAL A 40 14.63 11.02 5.56
N THR A 41 14.72 9.96 4.75
CA THR A 41 15.98 9.45 4.20
C THR A 41 16.13 9.98 2.79
N ARG A 42 17.24 10.64 2.49
CA ARG A 42 17.54 11.19 1.16
C ARG A 42 18.43 10.23 0.40
N ARG A 43 18.26 10.21 -0.92
CA ARG A 43 19.11 9.44 -1.82
C ARG A 43 20.56 9.90 -1.70
N VAL A 44 21.51 8.97 -1.73
CA VAL A 44 22.94 9.28 -1.77
C VAL A 44 23.29 10.01 -3.07
N GLY A 45 24.25 10.95 -2.99
CA GLY A 45 24.73 11.69 -4.17
C GLY A 45 23.74 12.70 -4.77
N LEU A 46 22.73 13.14 -4.01
CA LEU A 46 21.82 14.19 -4.47
C LEU A 46 22.58 15.51 -4.71
N PRO A 47 22.39 16.15 -5.88
CA PRO A 47 22.92 17.46 -6.11
C PRO A 47 22.19 18.51 -5.23
N PRO A 48 22.85 19.64 -4.89
CA PRO A 48 22.26 20.68 -4.03
C PRO A 48 20.88 21.17 -4.51
N GLU A 49 20.69 21.30 -5.83
CA GLU A 49 19.43 21.78 -6.41
C GLU A 49 18.25 20.82 -6.15
N ALA A 50 18.54 19.52 -6.07
CA ALA A 50 17.50 18.52 -5.75
C ALA A 50 17.12 18.56 -4.26
N ILE A 51 18.00 19.07 -3.39
CA ILE A 51 17.70 19.26 -1.97
C ILE A 51 16.67 20.37 -1.79
N ASP A 52 16.76 21.43 -2.59
CA ASP A 52 15.81 22.55 -2.55
C ASP A 52 14.41 22.11 -3.00
N ALA A 53 14.29 21.18 -3.93
CA ALA A 53 13.02 20.57 -4.32
C ALA A 53 12.34 19.83 -3.15
N LEU A 54 13.11 19.34 -2.19
CA LEU A 54 12.66 18.69 -0.97
C LEU A 54 12.51 19.65 0.22
N ALA A 55 12.86 20.92 0.07
CA ALA A 55 12.87 21.91 1.15
C ALA A 55 11.49 22.17 1.79
N ASN A 56 10.41 21.85 1.06
CA ASN A 56 9.05 21.91 1.57
C ASN A 56 8.56 20.61 2.24
N VAL A 57 9.40 19.61 2.35
CA VAL A 57 9.13 18.45 3.20
C VAL A 57 9.38 18.93 4.63
N PRO A 58 8.40 18.86 5.53
CA PRO A 58 8.57 19.31 6.91
C PRO A 58 9.82 18.68 7.52
N PRO A 59 10.61 19.42 8.32
CA PRO A 59 11.74 18.83 9.03
C PRO A 59 11.20 17.69 9.91
N PRO A 60 12.00 16.62 10.12
CA PRO A 60 11.59 15.50 10.94
C PRO A 60 11.11 16.04 12.28
N GLY A 61 9.83 15.78 12.58
CA GLY A 61 9.24 16.16 13.84
C GLY A 61 10.06 15.50 14.95
N ARG A 62 10.67 16.30 15.84
CA ARG A 62 11.18 15.72 17.10
C ARG A 62 10.00 15.05 17.79
N PRO A 63 10.09 13.76 18.13
CA PRO A 63 9.09 13.16 18.99
C PRO A 63 9.03 13.97 20.27
N LYS A 64 7.94 14.68 20.51
CA LYS A 64 7.69 15.23 21.84
C LYS A 64 7.41 14.03 22.74
N ALA A 65 8.41 13.67 23.50
CA ALA A 65 8.27 12.78 24.64
C ALA A 65 7.43 13.52 25.69
N GLU A 66 6.12 13.42 25.56
CA GLU A 66 5.20 13.72 26.68
C GLU A 66 3.80 13.24 26.26
N HIS A 67 3.44 12.07 26.79
CA HIS A 67 2.11 11.84 27.35
C HIS A 67 2.09 10.46 28.02
N GLY A 68 1.73 10.50 29.29
CA GLY A 68 1.65 9.36 30.17
C GLY A 68 0.61 8.30 29.74
N PRO A 69 0.47 7.21 30.49
CA PRO A 69 -0.14 5.98 30.04
C PRO A 69 -1.66 6.09 29.99
N LEU A 70 -2.24 6.10 28.81
CA LEU A 70 -3.62 5.67 28.63
C LEU A 70 -3.60 4.23 28.13
N GLY A 71 -4.03 3.34 29.03
CA GLY A 71 -4.12 1.92 28.78
C GLY A 71 -5.09 1.60 27.64
N GLY A 72 -4.59 0.86 26.67
CA GLY A 72 -5.34 0.22 25.58
C GLY A 72 -4.55 -0.99 25.14
N GLN A 73 -5.06 -2.19 25.48
CA GLN A 73 -4.44 -3.47 25.14
C GLN A 73 -4.43 -3.67 23.62
N GLY A 74 -3.25 -3.82 23.06
CA GLY A 74 -2.98 -4.17 21.69
C GLY A 74 -1.48 -4.17 21.50
N ALA A 75 -0.81 -5.25 21.98
CA ALA A 75 0.62 -5.43 21.82
C ALA A 75 0.95 -5.67 20.36
N HIS A 76 1.36 -4.64 19.65
CA HIS A 76 2.17 -4.77 18.45
C HIS A 76 3.61 -4.41 18.79
N GLU A 77 4.51 -5.29 18.40
CA GLU A 77 5.94 -5.24 18.68
C GLU A 77 6.51 -3.84 18.47
N VAL A 78 7.09 -3.32 19.52
CA VAL A 78 7.87 -2.09 19.53
C VAL A 78 9.14 -2.37 18.73
N SER A 79 9.24 -1.84 17.51
CA SER A 79 10.52 -1.83 16.82
C SER A 79 11.51 -1.01 17.65
N ASP A 80 12.73 -1.50 17.75
CA ASP A 80 13.85 -1.02 18.58
C ASP A 80 14.38 0.38 18.19
N ARG A 81 13.48 1.33 17.93
CA ARG A 81 13.76 2.72 17.60
C ARG A 81 13.24 3.67 18.66
N GLY A 82 13.89 3.64 19.85
CA GLY A 82 13.82 4.74 20.80
C GLY A 82 12.43 5.20 21.25
N GLY A 83 11.49 4.28 21.53
CA GLY A 83 10.21 4.64 22.14
C GLY A 83 9.19 5.36 21.23
N TYR A 84 9.45 5.45 19.93
CA TYR A 84 8.53 6.08 18.98
C TYR A 84 7.32 5.17 18.69
N ARG A 85 6.12 5.63 19.04
CA ARG A 85 4.89 4.92 18.73
C ARG A 85 4.42 5.27 17.31
N LEU A 86 4.28 4.27 16.46
CA LEU A 86 3.72 4.46 15.13
C LEU A 86 2.28 5.00 15.20
N PRO A 87 1.87 5.86 14.26
CA PRO A 87 0.47 6.25 14.10
C PRO A 87 -0.41 5.04 13.78
N GLN A 88 -1.70 5.16 13.98
CA GLN A 88 -2.66 4.06 13.79
C GLN A 88 -2.66 3.50 12.35
N MET A 89 -2.48 4.36 11.36
CA MET A 89 -2.40 4.01 9.94
C MET A 89 -1.14 4.63 9.35
N PRO A 90 0.03 4.00 9.57
CA PRO A 90 1.29 4.55 9.10
C PRO A 90 1.37 4.55 7.58
N ALA A 91 1.91 5.63 7.04
CA ALA A 91 2.15 5.80 5.62
C ALA A 91 3.65 6.00 5.35
N TYR A 92 4.10 5.46 4.22
CA TYR A 92 5.48 5.49 3.75
C TYR A 92 5.47 6.04 2.33
N HIS A 93 6.40 6.95 1.99
CA HIS A 93 6.39 7.62 0.70
C HIS A 93 7.75 7.54 0.01
N LEU A 94 7.77 7.04 -1.21
CA LEU A 94 8.87 7.23 -2.16
C LEU A 94 8.56 8.44 -3.03
N MET A 95 9.43 9.45 -2.99
CA MET A 95 9.21 10.75 -3.61
C MET A 95 10.18 10.99 -4.76
N ARG A 96 9.64 11.44 -5.90
CA ARG A 96 10.40 11.96 -7.05
C ARG A 96 10.57 13.48 -6.97
N ALA A 97 11.38 14.03 -7.88
CA ALA A 97 11.66 15.47 -7.97
C ALA A 97 10.41 16.32 -8.24
N ASP A 98 9.48 15.80 -9.02
CA ASP A 98 8.21 16.44 -9.37
C ASP A 98 7.13 16.29 -8.28
N ARG A 99 7.50 15.75 -7.10
CA ARG A 99 6.62 15.42 -5.99
C ARG A 99 5.59 14.32 -6.28
N THR A 100 5.74 13.62 -7.38
CA THR A 100 5.03 12.35 -7.61
C THR A 100 5.75 11.22 -6.86
N GLY A 101 5.19 10.03 -6.97
CA GLY A 101 5.82 8.84 -6.39
C GLY A 101 4.82 7.79 -5.97
N ILE A 102 5.24 6.96 -5.03
CA ILE A 102 4.45 5.85 -4.52
C ILE A 102 4.28 6.00 -3.01
N THR A 103 3.06 5.85 -2.55
CA THR A 103 2.72 5.84 -1.12
C THR A 103 2.18 4.48 -0.73
N MET A 104 2.75 3.86 0.28
CA MET A 104 2.21 2.66 0.93
C MET A 104 1.54 3.04 2.24
N VAL A 105 0.30 2.60 2.45
CA VAL A 105 -0.48 2.87 3.65
C VAL A 105 -0.91 1.57 4.32
N ASN A 106 -0.59 1.40 5.59
CA ASN A 106 -1.16 0.33 6.39
C ASN A 106 -2.55 0.75 6.89
N ILE A 107 -3.59 0.08 6.39
CA ILE A 107 -4.98 0.41 6.73
C ILE A 107 -5.49 -0.25 8.01
N GLY A 108 -4.69 -1.11 8.65
CA GLY A 108 -5.20 -2.00 9.69
C GLY A 108 -6.14 -3.07 9.12
N VAL A 109 -7.03 -3.60 9.94
CA VAL A 109 -7.90 -4.72 9.56
C VAL A 109 -9.33 -4.25 9.35
N GLY A 110 -9.93 -4.76 8.29
CA GLY A 110 -11.36 -4.68 8.01
C GLY A 110 -11.76 -3.58 7.01
N PRO A 111 -12.93 -3.76 6.35
CA PRO A 111 -13.41 -2.88 5.30
C PRO A 111 -13.77 -1.47 5.82
N ALA A 112 -14.22 -1.34 7.07
CA ALA A 112 -14.51 -0.05 7.68
C ALA A 112 -13.25 0.84 7.79
N ASN A 113 -12.10 0.25 8.15
CA ASN A 113 -10.83 0.96 8.16
C ASN A 113 -10.39 1.35 6.75
N ALA A 114 -10.56 0.45 5.77
CA ALA A 114 -10.30 0.75 4.37
C ALA A 114 -11.13 1.96 3.90
N LYS A 115 -12.44 1.97 4.17
CA LYS A 115 -13.33 3.10 3.85
C LYS A 115 -12.82 4.40 4.47
N THR A 116 -12.54 4.40 5.76
CA THR A 116 -12.10 5.59 6.48
C THR A 116 -10.82 6.18 5.89
N ILE A 117 -9.80 5.36 5.64
CA ILE A 117 -8.53 5.87 5.12
C ILE A 117 -8.64 6.31 3.66
N THR A 118 -9.44 5.62 2.84
CA THR A 118 -9.65 6.03 1.45
C THR A 118 -10.37 7.37 1.35
N ASP A 119 -11.35 7.65 2.22
CA ASP A 119 -12.00 8.97 2.29
C ASP A 119 -10.99 10.08 2.58
N HIS A 120 -10.05 9.84 3.51
CA HIS A 120 -8.99 10.82 3.80
C HIS A 120 -7.99 11.00 2.66
N ILE A 121 -7.60 9.91 1.99
CA ILE A 121 -6.64 9.95 0.87
C ILE A 121 -7.28 10.53 -0.41
N ALA A 122 -8.60 10.38 -0.59
CA ALA A 122 -9.31 10.87 -1.77
C ALA A 122 -9.09 12.37 -2.01
N VAL A 123 -8.98 13.18 -0.96
CA VAL A 123 -8.73 14.64 -1.09
C VAL A 123 -7.40 14.96 -1.75
N LEU A 124 -6.43 14.04 -1.71
CA LEU A 124 -5.12 14.17 -2.36
C LEU A 124 -5.16 13.82 -3.85
N ARG A 125 -6.28 13.31 -4.35
CA ARG A 125 -6.53 12.94 -5.75
C ARG A 125 -5.39 12.11 -6.36
N PRO A 126 -5.06 10.93 -5.81
CA PRO A 126 -4.03 10.07 -6.39
C PRO A 126 -4.46 9.59 -7.79
N HIS A 127 -3.49 9.29 -8.64
CA HIS A 127 -3.74 8.79 -10.01
C HIS A 127 -4.36 7.39 -10.00
N ALA A 128 -3.94 6.56 -9.07
CA ALA A 128 -4.48 5.22 -8.91
C ALA A 128 -4.33 4.73 -7.46
N TRP A 129 -5.23 3.82 -7.11
CA TRP A 129 -5.28 3.14 -5.81
C TRP A 129 -5.23 1.65 -6.06
N ILE A 130 -4.37 0.96 -5.34
CA ILE A 130 -4.21 -0.48 -5.44
C ILE A 130 -4.26 -1.08 -4.05
N MET A 131 -5.14 -2.04 -3.82
CA MET A 131 -5.18 -2.82 -2.59
C MET A 131 -4.33 -4.07 -2.76
N LEU A 132 -3.36 -4.25 -1.88
CA LEU A 132 -2.54 -5.46 -1.78
C LEU A 132 -3.01 -6.28 -0.59
N GLY A 133 -3.41 -7.51 -0.84
CA GLY A 133 -3.93 -8.37 0.20
C GLY A 133 -3.83 -9.84 -0.18
N HIS A 134 -4.38 -10.68 0.68
CA HIS A 134 -4.52 -12.12 0.43
C HIS A 134 -5.99 -12.46 0.27
N CYS A 135 -6.27 -13.46 -0.54
CA CYS A 135 -7.61 -14.02 -0.69
C CYS A 135 -7.56 -15.55 -0.67
N ALA A 136 -8.68 -16.17 -0.32
CA ALA A 136 -8.85 -17.59 -0.50
C ALA A 136 -9.09 -17.90 -1.98
N GLY A 137 -8.41 -18.91 -2.51
CA GLY A 137 -8.70 -19.45 -3.84
C GLY A 137 -9.87 -20.42 -3.78
N LEU A 138 -10.89 -20.19 -4.61
CA LEU A 138 -12.09 -21.03 -4.66
C LEU A 138 -12.06 -22.09 -5.78
N ARG A 139 -11.05 -22.06 -6.64
CA ARG A 139 -10.90 -23.01 -7.75
C ARG A 139 -9.84 -24.05 -7.46
N ASN A 140 -10.12 -25.32 -7.73
CA ASN A 140 -9.19 -26.43 -7.52
C ASN A 140 -7.87 -26.30 -8.32
N SER A 141 -7.84 -25.44 -9.35
CA SER A 141 -6.64 -25.17 -10.14
C SER A 141 -5.75 -24.08 -9.56
N GLN A 142 -6.18 -23.41 -8.49
CA GLN A 142 -5.38 -22.38 -7.81
C GLN A 142 -4.42 -23.00 -6.81
N GLN A 143 -3.24 -22.43 -6.71
CA GLN A 143 -2.19 -22.85 -5.80
C GLN A 143 -1.77 -21.69 -4.90
N LEU A 144 -1.18 -22.01 -3.76
CA LEU A 144 -0.57 -21.01 -2.89
C LEU A 144 0.56 -20.30 -3.66
N GLY A 145 0.53 -18.97 -3.64
CA GLY A 145 1.48 -18.14 -4.39
C GLY A 145 0.96 -17.65 -5.73
N ASP A 146 -0.20 -18.13 -6.20
CA ASP A 146 -0.83 -17.55 -7.39
C ASP A 146 -1.23 -16.09 -7.11
N TYR A 147 -1.03 -15.22 -8.12
CA TYR A 147 -1.56 -13.87 -8.11
C TYR A 147 -3.03 -13.87 -8.51
N VAL A 148 -3.84 -13.12 -7.77
CA VAL A 148 -5.25 -12.90 -8.13
C VAL A 148 -5.44 -11.43 -8.46
N LEU A 149 -5.77 -11.15 -9.72
CA LEU A 149 -6.11 -9.82 -10.19
C LEU A 149 -7.64 -9.67 -10.22
N ALA A 150 -8.17 -8.90 -9.28
CA ALA A 150 -9.60 -8.64 -9.21
C ALA A 150 -10.04 -7.70 -10.33
N HIS A 151 -10.89 -8.17 -11.26
CA HIS A 151 -11.53 -7.33 -12.27
C HIS A 151 -12.93 -6.86 -11.86
N GLY A 152 -13.49 -7.43 -10.81
CA GLY A 152 -14.73 -7.03 -10.18
C GLY A 152 -14.71 -7.39 -8.69
N TYR A 153 -15.38 -6.60 -7.88
CA TYR A 153 -15.37 -6.77 -6.44
C TYR A 153 -16.80 -6.77 -5.89
N VAL A 154 -17.19 -7.85 -5.24
CA VAL A 154 -18.48 -8.00 -4.56
C VAL A 154 -18.31 -7.70 -3.08
N ARG A 155 -19.19 -6.89 -2.52
CA ARG A 155 -19.08 -6.32 -1.19
C ARG A 155 -20.08 -6.94 -0.22
N GLU A 156 -19.84 -8.17 0.20
CA GLU A 156 -20.65 -8.80 1.25
C GLU A 156 -20.21 -8.42 2.68
N ASP A 157 -19.48 -7.31 2.80
CA ASP A 157 -19.02 -6.74 4.07
C ASP A 157 -19.97 -5.68 4.64
N HIS A 158 -21.02 -5.31 3.90
CA HIS A 158 -22.08 -4.37 4.31
C HIS A 158 -21.59 -2.94 4.67
N VAL A 159 -20.44 -2.51 4.17
CA VAL A 159 -19.90 -1.17 4.48
C VAL A 159 -20.46 -0.07 3.59
N LEU A 160 -20.89 -0.41 2.35
CA LEU A 160 -21.40 0.54 1.35
C LEU A 160 -22.76 0.12 0.81
N ASP A 161 -23.63 -0.44 1.65
CA ASP A 161 -24.92 -1.03 1.23
C ASP A 161 -25.89 -0.01 0.66
N GLU A 162 -25.85 1.23 1.17
CA GLU A 162 -26.81 2.27 0.78
C GLU A 162 -26.54 2.85 -0.63
N GLU A 163 -25.28 2.73 -1.13
CA GLU A 163 -24.91 3.36 -2.38
C GLU A 163 -25.07 2.45 -3.60
N LEU A 164 -24.97 1.14 -3.41
CA LEU A 164 -25.02 0.18 -4.52
C LEU A 164 -25.48 -1.20 -4.03
N PRO A 165 -26.38 -1.88 -4.74
CA PRO A 165 -26.78 -3.25 -4.38
C PRO A 165 -25.59 -4.19 -4.28
N LEU A 166 -25.56 -5.05 -3.25
CA LEU A 166 -24.41 -5.92 -2.94
C LEU A 166 -24.01 -6.86 -4.08
N TRP A 167 -25.00 -7.35 -4.84
CA TRP A 167 -24.78 -8.26 -5.96
C TRP A 167 -24.15 -7.63 -7.21
N VAL A 168 -24.05 -6.29 -7.24
CA VAL A 168 -23.39 -5.59 -8.35
C VAL A 168 -21.89 -5.53 -8.10
N PRO A 169 -21.04 -6.22 -8.89
CA PRO A 169 -19.62 -6.12 -8.75
C PRO A 169 -19.13 -4.71 -9.11
N ILE A 170 -18.26 -4.14 -8.29
CA ILE A 170 -17.56 -2.89 -8.64
C ILE A 170 -16.39 -3.25 -9.56
N PRO A 171 -16.34 -2.72 -10.80
CA PRO A 171 -15.24 -3.01 -11.71
C PRO A 171 -13.96 -2.29 -11.27
N ALA A 172 -12.82 -2.95 -11.48
CA ALA A 172 -11.51 -2.29 -11.40
C ALA A 172 -11.26 -1.46 -12.68
N LEU A 173 -10.36 -0.50 -12.59
CA LEU A 173 -9.94 0.30 -13.77
C LEU A 173 -9.16 -0.59 -14.74
N ALA A 174 -9.59 -0.61 -16.01
CA ALA A 174 -9.01 -1.47 -17.03
C ALA A 174 -7.52 -1.16 -17.28
N GLU A 175 -7.15 0.11 -17.25
CA GLU A 175 -5.77 0.57 -17.43
C GLU A 175 -4.85 0.02 -16.34
N ILE A 176 -5.34 -0.01 -15.09
CA ILE A 176 -4.58 -0.54 -13.96
C ILE A 176 -4.46 -2.07 -14.07
N GLN A 177 -5.49 -2.76 -14.55
CA GLN A 177 -5.41 -4.22 -14.76
C GLN A 177 -4.33 -4.56 -15.80
N VAL A 178 -4.30 -3.84 -16.93
CA VAL A 178 -3.27 -4.05 -17.96
C VAL A 178 -1.87 -3.75 -17.42
N ALA A 179 -1.72 -2.67 -16.66
CA ALA A 179 -0.44 -2.31 -16.05
C ALA A 179 0.03 -3.37 -15.04
N LEU A 180 -0.85 -3.90 -14.21
CA LEU A 180 -0.53 -4.95 -13.24
C LEU A 180 -0.19 -6.29 -13.93
N GLU A 181 -0.91 -6.67 -14.98
CA GLU A 181 -0.56 -7.86 -15.78
C GLU A 181 0.85 -7.73 -16.38
N SER A 182 1.18 -6.55 -16.92
CA SER A 182 2.51 -6.26 -17.45
C SER A 182 3.59 -6.31 -16.37
N ALA A 183 3.32 -5.74 -15.20
CA ALA A 183 4.25 -5.76 -14.07
C ALA A 183 4.53 -7.18 -13.56
N VAL A 184 3.48 -8.03 -13.46
CA VAL A 184 3.66 -9.43 -13.07
C VAL A 184 4.46 -10.19 -14.13
N ALA A 185 4.20 -9.96 -15.42
CA ALA A 185 4.97 -10.56 -16.51
C ALA A 185 6.46 -10.15 -16.44
N GLU A 186 6.74 -8.89 -16.15
CA GLU A 186 8.09 -8.38 -16.00
C GLU A 186 8.82 -9.00 -14.79
N VAL A 187 8.17 -9.03 -13.63
CA VAL A 187 8.78 -9.58 -12.40
C VAL A 187 8.98 -11.09 -12.48
N THR A 188 8.01 -11.82 -13.04
CA THR A 188 8.08 -13.28 -13.12
C THR A 188 8.83 -13.79 -14.36
N GLN A 189 9.08 -12.94 -15.35
CA GLN A 189 9.62 -13.29 -16.67
C GLN A 189 8.75 -14.32 -17.42
N LEU A 190 7.45 -14.43 -17.04
CA LEU A 190 6.48 -15.31 -17.67
C LEU A 190 5.65 -14.56 -18.69
N GLN A 191 5.22 -15.24 -19.75
CA GLN A 191 4.40 -14.65 -20.82
C GLN A 191 3.30 -15.61 -21.29
N GLY A 192 2.28 -15.06 -21.95
CA GLY A 192 1.23 -15.82 -22.60
C GLY A 192 0.56 -16.84 -21.67
N HIS A 193 0.59 -18.11 -22.05
CA HIS A 193 -0.06 -19.18 -21.30
C HIS A 193 0.57 -19.42 -19.93
N GLU A 194 1.88 -19.34 -19.81
CA GLU A 194 2.58 -19.54 -18.53
C GLU A 194 2.22 -18.45 -17.53
N LEU A 195 2.13 -17.20 -17.96
CA LEU A 195 1.65 -16.11 -17.12
C LEU A 195 0.22 -16.37 -16.62
N LYS A 196 -0.68 -16.85 -17.48
CA LYS A 196 -2.07 -17.15 -17.13
C LYS A 196 -2.22 -18.30 -16.11
N ARG A 197 -1.20 -19.12 -15.94
CA ARG A 197 -1.19 -20.18 -14.92
C ARG A 197 -0.96 -19.64 -13.51
N VAL A 198 -0.20 -18.55 -13.37
CA VAL A 198 0.15 -17.94 -12.09
C VAL A 198 -0.63 -16.66 -11.79
N LEU A 199 -1.06 -15.93 -12.82
CA LEU A 199 -1.89 -14.74 -12.71
C LEU A 199 -3.34 -15.06 -13.06
N ARG A 200 -4.19 -15.17 -12.06
CA ARG A 200 -5.61 -15.48 -12.20
C ARG A 200 -6.43 -14.18 -12.18
N THR A 201 -7.30 -14.02 -13.14
CA THR A 201 -8.23 -12.89 -13.19
C THR A 201 -9.62 -13.37 -12.81
N GLY A 202 -10.33 -12.63 -11.98
CA GLY A 202 -11.66 -13.02 -11.55
C GLY A 202 -12.38 -11.99 -10.70
N THR A 203 -13.64 -12.26 -10.39
CA THR A 203 -14.39 -11.51 -9.39
C THR A 203 -13.97 -11.99 -8.01
N VAL A 204 -13.71 -11.04 -7.13
CA VAL A 204 -13.36 -11.27 -5.72
C VAL A 204 -14.49 -10.74 -4.86
N ALA A 205 -14.74 -11.38 -3.73
CA ALA A 205 -15.71 -10.91 -2.75
C ALA A 205 -15.02 -10.68 -1.40
N SER A 206 -15.41 -9.62 -0.71
CA SER A 206 -15.16 -9.50 0.72
C SER A 206 -16.41 -9.91 1.49
N THR A 207 -16.23 -10.63 2.57
CA THR A 207 -17.30 -11.06 3.47
C THR A 207 -16.85 -10.89 4.90
N ASP A 208 -17.78 -10.55 5.78
CA ASP A 208 -17.57 -10.49 7.22
C ASP A 208 -17.80 -11.85 7.91
N ASN A 209 -18.40 -12.80 7.20
CA ASN A 209 -18.70 -14.13 7.68
C ASN A 209 -17.64 -15.14 7.24
N ARG A 210 -16.95 -15.77 8.20
CA ARG A 210 -15.94 -16.81 7.95
C ARG A 210 -16.50 -18.22 7.89
N ASN A 211 -17.78 -18.40 8.14
CA ASN A 211 -18.47 -19.72 8.21
C ASN A 211 -19.23 -20.00 6.92
N TRP A 212 -18.60 -19.90 5.79
CA TRP A 212 -19.16 -20.21 4.47
C TRP A 212 -18.52 -21.45 3.86
#